data_7f7c3fe656da7bf37e67bcb385b03ee9
#
_entry.id   7f7c3fe656da7bf37e67bcb385b03ee9
#
_cell.length_a   1.000
_cell.length_b   1.000
_cell.length_c   1.000
_cell.angle_alpha   90.00
_cell.angle_beta   90.00
_cell.angle_gamma   90.00
#
_symmetry.space_group_name_H-M   'P 1'
#
loop_
_entity.id
_entity.type
_entity.pdbx_description
1 polymer ?
#
loop_
_entity_poly.entity_id
_entity_poly.type
_entity_poly.pdbx_seq_one_letter_code
_entity_poly.pdbx_strand_id
1 'polypeptide(L)'
;VGDIAIVRPNERLPADGFVIKGTSAINQAPVTGESIPVDKVPVADAAAARAKPDAVDAESRVFAGTINGGGAIEIEVTRRSNESALAKVVKMVSEAETQKSPTQRFTDRFERIFVPAVLVLSVLLLFAWVVVDEPFRDSFYRAMAVLVAASPCALAIATPSAVLSGVARAARGGVLVKGGAPLENLGSLKAIAFDKTGTLTEGRPRITDVVPVDGADEGELLALAVAVEALSDHPLAQAIVKDGRERLNDRAVPTAGDLKSLTGRGVTASVDGETVW
;
A
#
# COMPACT_ATOMS: atom_id res chain seq x y z
N VAL A 1 19.11 -11.26 -13.74
CA VAL A 1 19.64 -11.75 -12.44
C VAL A 1 21.15 -11.87 -12.58
N GLY A 2 21.91 -11.42 -11.56
CA GLY A 2 23.37 -11.37 -11.58
C GLY A 2 23.96 -10.11 -12.25
N ASP A 3 23.14 -9.26 -12.87
CA ASP A 3 23.61 -7.99 -13.40
C ASP A 3 23.92 -7.01 -12.27
N ILE A 4 24.93 -6.15 -12.50
CA ILE A 4 25.29 -5.09 -11.55
C ILE A 4 24.70 -3.78 -12.06
N ALA A 5 23.91 -3.11 -11.23
CA ALA A 5 23.36 -1.80 -11.52
C ALA A 5 23.99 -0.75 -10.60
N ILE A 6 24.41 0.37 -11.19
CA ILE A 6 24.90 1.54 -10.46
C ILE A 6 23.72 2.49 -10.27
N VAL A 7 23.42 2.81 -9.01
CA VAL A 7 22.34 3.72 -8.64
C VAL A 7 22.93 4.98 -8.05
N ARG A 8 22.69 6.09 -8.71
CA ARG A 8 23.18 7.42 -8.29
C ARG A 8 22.29 8.01 -7.20
N PRO A 9 22.74 9.05 -6.52
CA PRO A 9 21.91 9.80 -5.59
C PRO A 9 20.59 10.24 -6.21
N ASN A 10 19.50 10.10 -5.44
CA ASN A 10 18.12 10.45 -5.82
C ASN A 10 17.54 9.65 -7.01
N GLU A 11 18.21 8.62 -7.51
CA GLU A 11 17.67 7.72 -8.54
C GLU A 11 16.79 6.63 -7.92
N ARG A 12 15.84 6.13 -8.72
CA ARG A 12 15.05 4.96 -8.37
C ARG A 12 15.83 3.68 -8.61
N LEU A 13 15.74 2.75 -7.68
CA LEU A 13 16.34 1.43 -7.84
C LEU A 13 15.62 0.63 -8.93
N PRO A 14 16.38 0.10 -9.92
CA PRO A 14 15.78 -0.56 -11.09
C PRO A 14 15.27 -1.97 -10.80
N ALA A 15 15.82 -2.65 -9.79
CA ALA A 15 15.54 -4.05 -9.51
C ALA A 15 15.67 -4.40 -8.02
N ASP A 16 15.09 -5.55 -7.62
CA ASP A 16 15.36 -6.17 -6.32
C ASP A 16 16.75 -6.79 -6.33
N GLY A 17 17.48 -6.60 -5.22
CA GLY A 17 18.85 -7.11 -5.11
C GLY A 17 19.48 -6.86 -3.75
N PHE A 18 20.77 -6.86 -3.71
CA PHE A 18 21.57 -6.48 -2.53
C PHE A 18 22.72 -5.54 -2.90
N VAL A 19 23.12 -4.73 -1.95
CA VAL A 19 24.23 -3.78 -2.14
C VAL A 19 25.55 -4.53 -2.09
N ILE A 20 26.40 -4.29 -3.11
CA ILE A 20 27.75 -4.86 -3.18
C ILE A 20 28.84 -3.80 -2.92
N LYS A 21 28.52 -2.52 -3.13
CA LYS A 21 29.46 -1.42 -2.90
C LYS A 21 28.72 -0.10 -2.64
N GLY A 22 29.35 0.75 -1.82
CA GLY A 22 28.77 2.04 -1.41
C GLY A 22 27.79 1.92 -0.26
N THR A 23 27.45 3.05 0.34
CA THR A 23 26.47 3.16 1.43
C THR A 23 25.52 4.31 1.14
N SER A 24 24.25 4.15 1.47
CA SER A 24 23.23 5.20 1.30
C SER A 24 22.00 4.93 2.16
N ALA A 25 21.26 5.96 2.51
CA ALA A 25 19.96 5.84 3.12
C ALA A 25 18.88 5.74 2.01
N ILE A 26 18.15 4.62 1.94
CA ILE A 26 17.16 4.37 0.89
C ILE A 26 15.75 4.59 1.42
N ASN A 27 14.99 5.46 0.74
CA ASN A 27 13.56 5.62 1.00
C ASN A 27 12.80 4.41 0.43
N GLN A 28 12.34 3.54 1.33
CA GLN A 28 11.60 2.32 1.00
C GLN A 28 10.08 2.49 1.10
N ALA A 29 9.57 3.69 1.38
CA ALA A 29 8.13 3.96 1.51
C ALA A 29 7.27 3.39 0.37
N PRO A 30 7.69 3.41 -0.91
CA PRO A 30 6.90 2.82 -2.00
C PRO A 30 6.63 1.31 -1.87
N VAL A 31 7.44 0.60 -1.07
CA VAL A 31 7.35 -0.87 -0.91
C VAL A 31 6.93 -1.25 0.50
N THR A 32 7.48 -0.60 1.52
CA THR A 32 7.26 -0.93 2.94
C THR A 32 6.22 -0.05 3.63
N GLY A 33 5.91 1.10 3.04
CA GLY A 33 5.06 2.12 3.66
C GLY A 33 5.76 2.97 4.73
N GLU A 34 6.99 2.62 5.14
CA GLU A 34 7.72 3.35 6.18
C GLU A 34 8.34 4.63 5.64
N SER A 35 8.04 5.78 6.25
CA SER A 35 8.47 7.11 5.78
C SER A 35 9.92 7.43 6.07
N ILE A 36 10.57 6.70 6.99
CA ILE A 36 11.97 6.93 7.36
C ILE A 36 12.87 6.12 6.43
N PRO A 37 13.84 6.75 5.76
CA PRO A 37 14.83 6.05 4.96
C PRO A 37 15.63 5.04 5.81
N VAL A 38 15.99 3.92 5.19
CA VAL A 38 16.75 2.85 5.82
C VAL A 38 18.18 2.86 5.29
N ASP A 39 19.14 2.94 6.22
CA ASP A 39 20.54 2.87 5.88
C ASP A 39 20.90 1.51 5.25
N LYS A 40 21.65 1.56 4.15
CA LYS A 40 22.08 0.39 3.40
C LYS A 40 23.59 0.32 3.32
N VAL A 41 24.08 -0.89 3.57
CA VAL A 41 25.51 -1.23 3.56
C VAL A 41 25.76 -2.42 2.64
N PRO A 42 26.98 -2.55 2.09
CA PRO A 42 27.34 -3.71 1.28
C PRO A 42 27.27 -5.02 2.08
N VAL A 43 26.88 -6.11 1.41
CA VAL A 43 26.99 -7.45 2.00
C VAL A 43 28.44 -7.79 2.33
N ALA A 44 28.65 -8.49 3.43
CA ALA A 44 29.99 -8.96 3.82
C ALA A 44 30.53 -10.05 2.87
N ASP A 45 29.64 -10.91 2.35
CA ASP A 45 29.99 -11.99 1.42
C ASP A 45 28.97 -12.04 0.27
N ALA A 46 29.37 -11.55 -0.90
CA ALA A 46 28.54 -11.57 -2.10
C ALA A 46 28.28 -12.99 -2.64
N ALA A 47 29.19 -13.95 -2.41
CA ALA A 47 28.99 -15.32 -2.87
C ALA A 47 27.92 -16.03 -2.02
N ALA A 48 27.92 -15.82 -0.72
CA ALA A 48 26.87 -16.30 0.18
C ALA A 48 25.51 -15.65 -0.15
N ALA A 49 25.48 -14.34 -0.44
CA ALA A 49 24.30 -13.61 -0.81
C ALA A 49 23.68 -14.11 -2.13
N ARG A 50 24.50 -14.46 -3.14
CA ARG A 50 24.04 -15.09 -4.38
C ARG A 50 23.44 -16.46 -4.16
N ALA A 51 24.04 -17.26 -3.29
CA ALA A 51 23.55 -18.61 -2.98
C ALA A 51 22.20 -18.61 -2.26
N LYS A 52 21.95 -17.59 -1.42
CA LYS A 52 20.72 -17.45 -0.64
C LYS A 52 20.24 -15.99 -0.61
N PRO A 53 19.67 -15.46 -1.70
CA PRO A 53 19.26 -14.05 -1.77
C PRO A 53 18.20 -13.66 -0.74
N ASP A 54 17.34 -14.60 -0.35
CA ASP A 54 16.27 -14.35 0.64
C ASP A 54 16.79 -14.29 2.08
N ALA A 55 18.00 -14.78 2.34
CA ALA A 55 18.66 -14.73 3.63
C ALA A 55 19.58 -13.50 3.81
N VAL A 56 19.66 -12.63 2.82
CA VAL A 56 20.42 -11.37 2.93
C VAL A 56 19.79 -10.47 3.99
N ASP A 57 20.62 -9.88 4.84
CA ASP A 57 20.18 -8.99 5.91
C ASP A 57 19.39 -7.79 5.36
N ALA A 58 18.46 -7.30 6.16
CA ALA A 58 17.61 -6.16 5.79
C ALA A 58 18.44 -4.91 5.46
N GLU A 59 19.58 -4.72 6.11
CA GLU A 59 20.49 -3.59 5.92
C GLU A 59 21.22 -3.63 4.56
N SER A 60 21.28 -4.78 3.90
CA SER A 60 21.94 -4.91 2.59
C SER A 60 20.95 -5.17 1.46
N ARG A 61 19.72 -5.58 1.78
CA ARG A 61 18.68 -5.88 0.79
C ARG A 61 18.00 -4.60 0.29
N VAL A 62 17.77 -4.57 -1.03
CA VAL A 62 17.14 -3.43 -1.71
C VAL A 62 16.00 -3.88 -2.61
N PHE A 63 15.05 -2.98 -2.88
CA PHE A 63 13.85 -3.27 -3.63
C PHE A 63 13.66 -2.32 -4.82
N ALA A 64 13.15 -2.85 -5.92
CA ALA A 64 12.79 -2.08 -7.10
C ALA A 64 11.78 -0.97 -6.76
N GLY A 65 11.95 0.20 -7.38
CA GLY A 65 11.04 1.33 -7.21
C GLY A 65 11.27 2.17 -5.96
N THR A 66 12.15 1.74 -5.02
CA THR A 66 12.60 2.57 -3.90
C THR A 66 13.55 3.68 -4.37
N ILE A 67 13.77 4.71 -3.57
CA ILE A 67 14.54 5.89 -3.97
C ILE A 67 15.84 5.91 -3.18
N ASN A 68 16.96 5.97 -3.90
CA ASN A 68 18.29 6.10 -3.31
C ASN A 68 18.47 7.49 -2.69
N GLY A 69 19.17 7.58 -1.57
CA GLY A 69 19.52 8.83 -0.90
C GLY A 69 20.77 9.48 -1.47
N GLY A 70 21.59 10.04 -0.59
CA GLY A 70 22.76 10.86 -0.99
C GLY A 70 24.00 10.10 -1.45
N GLY A 71 24.09 8.79 -1.24
CA GLY A 71 25.24 7.96 -1.62
C GLY A 71 25.05 7.27 -2.97
N ALA A 72 26.13 7.09 -3.75
CA ALA A 72 26.11 6.19 -4.90
C ALA A 72 26.33 4.74 -4.44
N ILE A 73 25.50 3.82 -4.93
CA ILE A 73 25.59 2.40 -4.58
C ILE A 73 25.63 1.52 -5.83
N GLU A 74 26.30 0.38 -5.72
CA GLU A 74 26.25 -0.69 -6.70
C GLU A 74 25.44 -1.83 -6.12
N ILE A 75 24.43 -2.29 -6.87
CA ILE A 75 23.56 -3.39 -6.46
C ILE A 75 23.68 -4.56 -7.41
N GLU A 76 23.60 -5.78 -6.89
CA GLU A 76 23.50 -6.99 -7.71
C GLU A 76 22.05 -7.45 -7.74
N VAL A 77 21.52 -7.66 -8.95
CA VAL A 77 20.11 -7.99 -9.20
C VAL A 77 19.85 -9.45 -8.88
N THR A 78 18.87 -9.72 -8.00
CA THR A 78 18.51 -11.08 -7.57
C THR A 78 17.20 -11.59 -8.14
N ARG A 79 16.34 -10.72 -8.64
CA ARG A 79 14.99 -11.07 -9.16
C ARG A 79 14.72 -10.40 -10.49
N ARG A 80 13.94 -11.07 -11.32
CA ARG A 80 13.42 -10.48 -12.56
C ARG A 80 12.34 -9.44 -12.22
N SER A 81 12.09 -8.51 -13.14
CA SER A 81 11.11 -7.43 -12.95
C SER A 81 9.70 -7.92 -12.55
N ASN A 82 9.23 -9.01 -13.17
CA ASN A 82 7.93 -9.63 -12.87
C ASN A 82 7.88 -10.39 -11.53
N GLU A 83 9.03 -10.66 -10.92
CA GLU A 83 9.18 -11.33 -9.62
C GLU A 83 9.53 -10.36 -8.49
N SER A 84 9.68 -9.06 -8.80
CA SER A 84 10.01 -8.03 -7.82
C SER A 84 8.93 -7.89 -6.73
N ALA A 85 9.33 -7.36 -5.58
CA ALA A 85 8.41 -7.09 -4.48
C ALA A 85 7.24 -6.20 -4.92
N LEU A 86 7.52 -5.16 -5.69
CA LEU A 86 6.51 -4.26 -6.24
C LEU A 86 5.56 -4.98 -7.22
N ALA A 87 6.08 -5.82 -8.12
CA ALA A 87 5.24 -6.59 -9.06
C ALA A 87 4.29 -7.55 -8.32
N LYS A 88 4.75 -8.18 -7.23
CA LYS A 88 3.89 -9.02 -6.38
C LYS A 88 2.76 -8.22 -5.73
N VAL A 89 3.05 -7.03 -5.21
CA VAL A 89 2.03 -6.14 -4.63
C VAL A 89 0.99 -5.75 -5.68
N VAL A 90 1.42 -5.30 -6.86
CA VAL A 90 0.52 -4.94 -7.97
C VAL A 90 -0.37 -6.13 -8.37
N LYS A 91 0.21 -7.33 -8.46
CA LYS A 91 -0.55 -8.55 -8.77
C LYS A 91 -1.59 -8.87 -7.69
N MET A 92 -1.22 -8.82 -6.40
CA MET A 92 -2.15 -9.05 -5.29
C MET A 92 -3.31 -8.04 -5.29
N VAL A 93 -3.02 -6.76 -5.57
CA VAL A 93 -4.06 -5.71 -5.66
C VAL A 93 -5.00 -6.00 -6.83
N SER A 94 -4.47 -6.34 -8.01
CA SER A 94 -5.29 -6.68 -9.18
C SER A 94 -6.16 -7.91 -8.96
N GLU A 95 -5.64 -8.95 -8.31
CA GLU A 95 -6.40 -10.16 -7.96
C GLU A 95 -7.51 -9.85 -6.93
N ALA A 96 -7.26 -8.95 -5.99
CA ALA A 96 -8.25 -8.53 -4.99
C ALA A 96 -9.41 -7.72 -5.59
N GLU A 97 -9.15 -6.92 -6.63
CA GLU A 97 -10.18 -6.08 -7.28
C GLU A 97 -11.29 -6.87 -7.97
N THR A 98 -11.03 -8.11 -8.37
CA THR A 98 -11.99 -8.95 -9.15
C THR A 98 -12.89 -9.82 -8.28
N GLN A 99 -12.79 -9.77 -6.96
CA GLN A 99 -13.55 -10.67 -6.08
C GLN A 99 -15.02 -10.25 -5.93
N LYS A 100 -15.92 -11.07 -6.51
CA LYS A 100 -17.37 -10.99 -6.23
C LYS A 100 -17.66 -11.30 -4.77
N SER A 101 -18.68 -10.64 -4.18
CA SER A 101 -19.11 -10.93 -2.82
C SER A 101 -19.65 -12.35 -2.66
N PRO A 102 -19.62 -12.92 -1.44
CA PRO A 102 -20.25 -14.21 -1.14
C PRO A 102 -21.72 -14.26 -1.57
N THR A 103 -22.48 -13.21 -1.30
CA THR A 103 -23.90 -13.09 -1.70
C THR A 103 -24.05 -13.08 -3.22
N GLN A 104 -23.22 -12.36 -3.95
CA GLN A 104 -23.25 -12.37 -5.42
C GLN A 104 -22.94 -13.77 -5.99
N ARG A 105 -21.92 -14.45 -5.42
CA ARG A 105 -21.58 -15.84 -5.83
C ARG A 105 -22.69 -16.82 -5.56
N PHE A 106 -23.41 -16.67 -4.43
CA PHE A 106 -24.56 -17.48 -4.11
C PHE A 106 -25.70 -17.25 -5.11
N THR A 107 -26.02 -16.01 -5.41
CA THR A 107 -27.07 -15.63 -6.38
C THR A 107 -26.74 -16.19 -7.77
N ASP A 108 -25.52 -15.99 -8.26
CA ASP A 108 -25.07 -16.51 -9.57
C ASP A 108 -25.17 -18.06 -9.63
N ARG A 109 -24.84 -18.76 -8.53
CA ARG A 109 -24.96 -20.22 -8.45
C ARG A 109 -26.42 -20.67 -8.43
N PHE A 110 -27.25 -19.99 -7.67
CA PHE A 110 -28.67 -20.27 -7.61
C PHE A 110 -29.32 -20.09 -8.99
N GLU A 111 -29.10 -18.96 -9.65
CA GLU A 111 -29.66 -18.68 -10.96
C GLU A 111 -29.21 -19.70 -12.02
N ARG A 112 -27.96 -20.14 -11.97
CA ARG A 112 -27.40 -21.14 -12.92
C ARG A 112 -28.13 -22.46 -12.88
N ILE A 113 -28.71 -22.84 -11.74
CA ILE A 113 -29.48 -24.09 -11.57
C ILE A 113 -30.95 -23.83 -11.73
N PHE A 114 -31.46 -22.77 -11.10
CA PHE A 114 -32.88 -22.46 -11.02
C PHE A 114 -33.48 -22.10 -12.39
N VAL A 115 -32.79 -21.26 -13.20
CA VAL A 115 -33.30 -20.84 -14.52
C VAL A 115 -33.46 -22.04 -15.47
N PRO A 116 -32.48 -22.93 -15.66
CA PRO A 116 -32.67 -24.12 -16.48
C PRO A 116 -33.76 -25.05 -15.94
N ALA A 117 -33.88 -25.18 -14.62
CA ALA A 117 -34.92 -26.03 -14.02
C ALA A 117 -36.32 -25.49 -14.31
N VAL A 118 -36.53 -24.18 -14.20
CA VAL A 118 -37.80 -23.51 -14.55
C VAL A 118 -38.10 -23.65 -16.03
N LEU A 119 -37.11 -23.50 -16.91
CA LEU A 119 -37.30 -23.70 -18.35
C LEU A 119 -37.71 -25.13 -18.68
N VAL A 120 -37.05 -26.13 -18.11
CA VAL A 120 -37.42 -27.53 -18.28
C VAL A 120 -38.84 -27.81 -17.77
N LEU A 121 -39.17 -27.29 -16.59
CA LEU A 121 -40.51 -27.43 -16.01
C LEU A 121 -41.56 -26.77 -16.92
N SER A 122 -41.32 -25.58 -17.44
CA SER A 122 -42.22 -24.87 -18.33
C SER A 122 -42.44 -25.63 -19.64
N VAL A 123 -41.38 -26.24 -20.20
CA VAL A 123 -41.49 -27.10 -21.39
C VAL A 123 -42.31 -28.35 -21.07
N LEU A 124 -42.09 -29.00 -19.93
CA LEU A 124 -42.92 -30.16 -19.54
C LEU A 124 -44.39 -29.79 -19.36
N LEU A 125 -44.66 -28.66 -18.74
CA LEU A 125 -46.03 -28.17 -18.58
C LEU A 125 -46.69 -27.77 -19.90
N LEU A 126 -45.92 -27.30 -20.89
CA LEU A 126 -46.40 -26.98 -22.24
C LEU A 126 -46.95 -28.22 -22.96
N PHE A 127 -46.34 -29.39 -22.70
CA PHE A 127 -46.76 -30.70 -23.27
C PHE A 127 -47.71 -31.47 -22.36
N ALA A 128 -48.17 -30.93 -21.23
CA ALA A 128 -49.06 -31.61 -20.29
C ALA A 128 -50.38 -32.06 -20.90
N TRP A 129 -50.89 -31.33 -21.91
CA TRP A 129 -52.13 -31.70 -22.67
C TRP A 129 -52.02 -33.08 -23.35
N VAL A 130 -50.84 -33.60 -23.59
CA VAL A 130 -50.64 -34.92 -24.17
C VAL A 130 -50.96 -36.03 -23.18
N VAL A 131 -50.76 -35.78 -21.88
CA VAL A 131 -50.93 -36.74 -20.78
C VAL A 131 -52.19 -36.51 -19.98
N VAL A 132 -52.57 -35.25 -19.84
CA VAL A 132 -53.80 -34.83 -19.11
C VAL A 132 -54.85 -34.47 -20.16
N ASP A 133 -56.08 -34.94 -19.98
CA ASP A 133 -57.17 -34.66 -20.93
C ASP A 133 -57.65 -33.16 -20.76
N GLU A 134 -56.86 -32.28 -21.31
CA GLU A 134 -57.13 -30.81 -21.27
C GLU A 134 -56.75 -30.15 -22.62
N PRO A 135 -57.37 -29.00 -22.94
CA PRO A 135 -57.03 -28.23 -24.15
C PRO A 135 -55.58 -27.73 -24.07
N PHE A 136 -54.84 -27.73 -25.20
CA PHE A 136 -53.52 -27.14 -25.34
C PHE A 136 -53.41 -25.72 -24.75
N ARG A 137 -54.44 -24.94 -24.91
CA ARG A 137 -54.56 -23.58 -24.38
C ARG A 137 -54.29 -23.52 -22.87
N ASP A 138 -54.83 -24.47 -22.08
CA ASP A 138 -54.74 -24.47 -20.62
C ASP A 138 -53.34 -24.88 -20.18
N SER A 139 -52.70 -25.87 -20.84
CA SER A 139 -51.30 -26.21 -20.67
C SER A 139 -50.39 -25.05 -21.02
N PHE A 140 -50.67 -24.32 -22.10
CA PHE A 140 -49.91 -23.16 -22.52
C PHE A 140 -49.98 -22.05 -21.47
N TYR A 141 -51.18 -21.68 -21.00
CA TYR A 141 -51.32 -20.66 -19.97
C TYR A 141 -50.63 -21.04 -18.67
N ARG A 142 -50.69 -22.30 -18.26
CA ARG A 142 -50.01 -22.80 -17.06
C ARG A 142 -48.49 -22.70 -17.23
N ALA A 143 -47.94 -23.11 -18.35
CA ALA A 143 -46.52 -23.00 -18.63
C ALA A 143 -46.03 -21.55 -18.60
N MET A 144 -46.78 -20.63 -19.23
CA MET A 144 -46.50 -19.20 -19.21
C MET A 144 -46.60 -18.60 -17.81
N ALA A 145 -47.63 -18.96 -17.05
CA ALA A 145 -47.77 -18.49 -15.67
C ALA A 145 -46.61 -18.90 -14.77
N VAL A 146 -46.13 -20.15 -14.89
CA VAL A 146 -44.95 -20.64 -14.17
C VAL A 146 -43.72 -19.90 -14.60
N LEU A 147 -43.49 -19.71 -15.91
CA LEU A 147 -42.31 -19.00 -16.43
C LEU A 147 -42.23 -17.56 -15.92
N VAL A 148 -43.35 -16.84 -15.89
CA VAL A 148 -43.44 -15.45 -15.42
C VAL A 148 -43.29 -15.38 -13.89
N ALA A 149 -44.01 -16.25 -13.16
CA ALA A 149 -44.02 -16.22 -11.69
C ALA A 149 -42.67 -16.67 -11.10
N ALA A 150 -41.96 -17.60 -11.75
CA ALA A 150 -40.67 -18.13 -11.32
C ALA A 150 -39.46 -17.33 -11.87
N SER A 151 -39.69 -16.21 -12.55
CA SER A 151 -38.59 -15.41 -13.09
C SER A 151 -37.80 -14.73 -11.97
N PRO A 152 -36.46 -14.95 -11.84
CA PRO A 152 -35.64 -14.38 -10.78
C PRO A 152 -35.18 -12.93 -11.05
N CYS A 153 -35.83 -12.19 -11.96
CA CYS A 153 -35.40 -10.86 -12.38
C CYS A 153 -35.22 -9.88 -11.21
N ALA A 154 -36.10 -9.93 -10.21
CA ALA A 154 -36.00 -9.06 -9.05
C ALA A 154 -34.71 -9.34 -8.23
N LEU A 155 -34.34 -10.61 -8.08
CA LEU A 155 -33.13 -11.02 -7.37
C LEU A 155 -31.87 -10.61 -8.13
N ALA A 156 -31.84 -10.79 -9.46
CA ALA A 156 -30.73 -10.40 -10.34
C ALA A 156 -30.41 -8.89 -10.27
N ILE A 157 -31.42 -8.04 -10.04
CA ILE A 157 -31.24 -6.59 -9.96
C ILE A 157 -31.02 -6.11 -8.54
N ALA A 158 -31.67 -6.72 -7.54
CA ALA A 158 -31.67 -6.25 -6.15
C ALA A 158 -30.26 -6.29 -5.54
N THR A 159 -29.51 -7.38 -5.72
CA THR A 159 -28.19 -7.55 -5.12
C THR A 159 -27.18 -6.54 -5.67
N PRO A 160 -26.98 -6.36 -6.99
CA PRO A 160 -26.09 -5.33 -7.52
C PRO A 160 -26.50 -3.91 -7.10
N SER A 161 -27.79 -3.62 -7.07
CA SER A 161 -28.30 -2.29 -6.68
C SER A 161 -28.01 -1.97 -5.22
N ALA A 162 -28.17 -2.94 -4.32
CA ALA A 162 -27.83 -2.78 -2.89
C ALA A 162 -26.32 -2.51 -2.70
N VAL A 163 -25.47 -3.28 -3.36
CA VAL A 163 -24.02 -3.08 -3.33
C VAL A 163 -23.64 -1.70 -3.87
N LEU A 164 -24.19 -1.31 -5.02
CA LEU A 164 -23.90 0.00 -5.63
C LEU A 164 -24.34 1.16 -4.70
N SER A 165 -25.50 1.03 -4.07
CA SER A 165 -25.98 2.02 -3.10
C SER A 165 -25.07 2.13 -1.88
N GLY A 166 -24.59 1.00 -1.36
CA GLY A 166 -23.62 0.95 -0.24
C GLY A 166 -22.28 1.59 -0.61
N VAL A 167 -21.73 1.24 -1.78
CA VAL A 167 -20.48 1.83 -2.30
C VAL A 167 -20.66 3.35 -2.50
N ALA A 168 -21.76 3.79 -3.11
CA ALA A 168 -22.04 5.21 -3.31
C ALA A 168 -22.16 5.97 -1.97
N ARG A 169 -22.76 5.36 -0.94
CA ARG A 169 -22.85 5.95 0.40
C ARG A 169 -21.48 6.08 1.07
N ALA A 170 -20.63 5.05 0.96
CA ALA A 170 -19.25 5.08 1.47
C ALA A 170 -18.41 6.16 0.76
N ALA A 171 -18.52 6.25 -0.56
CA ALA A 171 -17.81 7.24 -1.37
C ALA A 171 -18.16 8.69 -0.99
N ARG A 172 -19.41 8.98 -0.65
CA ARG A 172 -19.84 10.29 -0.12
C ARG A 172 -19.20 10.63 1.24
N GLY A 173 -18.81 9.62 2.00
CA GLY A 173 -18.03 9.77 3.24
C GLY A 173 -16.52 9.80 3.04
N GLY A 174 -16.03 9.85 1.79
CA GLY A 174 -14.61 9.85 1.47
C GLY A 174 -13.96 8.45 1.50
N VAL A 175 -14.76 7.38 1.62
CA VAL A 175 -14.25 6.00 1.69
C VAL A 175 -14.42 5.32 0.33
N LEU A 176 -13.31 4.91 -0.29
CA LEU A 176 -13.32 4.16 -1.53
C LEU A 176 -13.42 2.65 -1.23
N VAL A 177 -14.55 2.05 -1.57
CA VAL A 177 -14.77 0.61 -1.44
C VAL A 177 -14.68 -0.06 -2.81
N LYS A 178 -13.76 -1.00 -2.96
CA LYS A 178 -13.53 -1.74 -4.21
C LYS A 178 -14.41 -2.98 -4.31
N GLY A 179 -15.70 -2.78 -4.66
CA GLY A 179 -16.66 -3.86 -4.92
C GLY A 179 -17.45 -4.34 -3.73
N GLY A 180 -18.25 -5.39 -3.94
CA GLY A 180 -19.20 -5.90 -2.95
C GLY A 180 -18.59 -6.73 -1.84
N ALA A 181 -17.50 -7.47 -2.11
CA ALA A 181 -16.91 -8.36 -1.10
C ALA A 181 -16.34 -7.61 0.12
N PRO A 182 -15.55 -6.52 -0.03
CA PRO A 182 -15.13 -5.71 1.12
C PRO A 182 -16.29 -5.10 1.87
N LEU A 183 -17.33 -4.61 1.17
CA LEU A 183 -18.49 -4.00 1.79
C LEU A 183 -19.27 -5.00 2.66
N GLU A 184 -19.48 -6.22 2.15
CA GLU A 184 -20.17 -7.29 2.86
C GLU A 184 -19.37 -7.78 4.06
N ASN A 185 -18.03 -7.90 3.91
CA ASN A 185 -17.14 -8.29 5.00
C ASN A 185 -17.16 -7.29 6.16
N LEU A 186 -17.29 -5.98 5.89
CA LEU A 186 -17.40 -4.95 6.94
C LEU A 186 -18.55 -5.22 7.89
N GLY A 187 -19.68 -5.78 7.41
CA GLY A 187 -20.83 -6.14 8.22
C GLY A 187 -20.61 -7.32 9.19
N SER A 188 -19.56 -8.10 9.01
CA SER A 188 -19.28 -9.33 9.77
C SER A 188 -17.98 -9.27 10.58
N LEU A 189 -17.34 -8.11 10.67
CA LEU A 189 -16.07 -7.94 11.38
C LEU A 189 -16.21 -8.24 12.87
N LYS A 190 -15.24 -8.98 13.42
CA LYS A 190 -15.08 -9.25 14.84
C LYS A 190 -13.80 -8.64 15.44
N ALA A 191 -12.87 -8.25 14.60
CA ALA A 191 -11.61 -7.62 14.98
C ALA A 191 -11.17 -6.63 13.91
N ILE A 192 -10.46 -5.59 14.30
CA ILE A 192 -9.89 -4.57 13.41
C ILE A 192 -8.40 -4.47 13.73
N ALA A 193 -7.56 -4.51 12.70
CA ALA A 193 -6.15 -4.17 12.78
C ALA A 193 -5.90 -2.88 12.00
N PHE A 194 -5.24 -1.92 12.64
CA PHE A 194 -4.89 -0.65 11.99
C PHE A 194 -3.40 -0.68 11.60
N ASP A 195 -3.12 -0.27 10.37
CA ASP A 195 -1.76 0.08 9.99
C ASP A 195 -1.33 1.36 10.70
N LYS A 196 -0.04 1.47 11.03
CA LYS A 196 0.51 2.63 11.75
C LYS A 196 0.71 3.80 10.79
N THR A 197 1.52 3.59 9.76
CA THR A 197 2.06 4.67 8.94
C THR A 197 1.05 5.13 7.89
N GLY A 198 0.67 6.41 7.93
CA GLY A 198 -0.32 6.98 7.01
C GLY A 198 -1.79 6.62 7.35
N THR A 199 -2.04 5.84 8.42
CA THR A 199 -3.36 5.49 8.93
C THR A 199 -3.59 6.04 10.33
N LEU A 200 -2.78 5.61 11.31
CA LEU A 200 -2.78 6.17 12.66
C LEU A 200 -1.88 7.40 12.78
N THR A 201 -0.95 7.55 11.87
CA THR A 201 -0.04 8.69 11.76
C THR A 201 -0.21 9.38 10.41
N GLU A 202 0.17 10.63 10.31
CA GLU A 202 0.14 11.41 9.06
C GLU A 202 1.25 11.02 8.07
N GLY A 203 2.16 10.11 8.44
CA GLY A 203 3.34 9.74 7.65
C GLY A 203 4.35 10.88 7.48
N ARG A 204 4.23 11.94 8.28
CA ARG A 204 5.09 13.12 8.26
C ARG A 204 5.64 13.36 9.65
N PRO A 205 6.97 13.25 9.84
CA PRO A 205 7.60 13.62 11.10
C PRO A 205 7.31 15.08 11.47
N ARG A 206 7.15 15.33 12.77
CA ARG A 206 6.98 16.68 13.33
C ARG A 206 7.71 16.77 14.67
N ILE A 207 8.16 17.97 15.04
CA ILE A 207 8.67 18.24 16.38
C ILE A 207 7.48 18.28 17.35
N THR A 208 7.45 17.38 18.32
CA THR A 208 6.48 17.43 19.41
C THR A 208 7.01 18.30 20.56
N ASP A 209 8.20 17.99 21.03
CA ASP A 209 8.82 18.59 22.20
C ASP A 209 10.28 18.96 21.93
N VAL A 210 10.75 20.01 22.56
CA VAL A 210 12.16 20.37 22.62
C VAL A 210 12.58 20.33 24.08
N VAL A 211 13.49 19.45 24.43
CA VAL A 211 13.89 19.23 25.83
C VAL A 211 15.40 19.51 25.95
N PRO A 212 15.78 20.74 26.32
CA PRO A 212 17.19 21.05 26.55
C PRO A 212 17.71 20.39 27.85
N VAL A 213 19.01 20.14 27.89
CA VAL A 213 19.67 19.74 29.15
C VAL A 213 19.69 20.91 30.15
N ASP A 214 19.92 20.62 31.41
CA ASP A 214 19.86 21.59 32.49
C ASP A 214 20.61 22.89 32.18
N GLY A 215 19.88 24.00 32.25
CA GLY A 215 20.42 25.34 32.05
C GLY A 215 20.55 25.83 30.62
N ALA A 216 20.24 25.00 29.61
CA ALA A 216 20.25 25.41 28.22
C ALA A 216 18.92 26.05 27.83
N ASP A 217 18.96 27.03 26.88
CA ASP A 217 17.79 27.70 26.35
C ASP A 217 17.16 26.84 25.24
N GLU A 218 15.84 26.61 25.32
CA GLU A 218 15.10 25.84 24.33
C GLU A 218 15.22 26.41 22.91
N GLY A 219 15.14 27.73 22.79
CA GLY A 219 15.23 28.42 21.50
C GLY A 219 16.64 28.38 20.92
N GLU A 220 17.68 28.37 21.76
CA GLU A 220 19.06 28.22 21.31
C GLU A 220 19.33 26.81 20.77
N LEU A 221 18.88 25.78 21.51
CA LEU A 221 18.93 24.39 21.07
C LEU A 221 18.22 24.21 19.73
N LEU A 222 17.00 24.77 19.60
CA LEU A 222 16.22 24.65 18.39
C LEU A 222 16.85 25.39 17.20
N ALA A 223 17.41 26.60 17.44
CA ALA A 223 18.10 27.37 16.40
C ALA A 223 19.35 26.62 15.89
N LEU A 224 20.10 25.98 16.79
CA LEU A 224 21.25 25.17 16.45
C LEU A 224 20.84 23.94 15.64
N ALA A 225 19.80 23.21 16.08
CA ALA A 225 19.27 22.05 15.35
C ALA A 225 18.81 22.45 13.94
N VAL A 226 18.07 23.56 13.78
CA VAL A 226 17.63 24.08 12.48
C VAL A 226 18.83 24.43 11.59
N ALA A 227 19.89 25.01 12.16
CA ALA A 227 21.09 25.36 11.39
C ALA A 227 21.78 24.14 10.78
N VAL A 228 21.99 23.10 11.61
CA VAL A 228 22.65 21.86 11.22
C VAL A 228 21.80 21.08 10.22
N GLU A 229 20.53 20.87 10.54
CA GLU A 229 19.63 20.05 9.74
C GLU A 229 19.20 20.71 8.42
N ALA A 230 19.34 22.04 8.31
CA ALA A 230 19.12 22.74 7.03
C ALA A 230 20.08 22.33 5.92
N LEU A 231 21.20 21.67 6.27
CA LEU A 231 22.18 21.14 5.34
C LEU A 231 21.89 19.68 4.92
N SER A 232 20.86 19.04 5.49
CA SER A 232 20.53 17.64 5.28
C SER A 232 19.23 17.47 4.50
N ASP A 233 19.23 16.54 3.53
CA ASP A 233 18.03 16.16 2.76
C ASP A 233 17.18 15.07 3.46
N HIS A 234 17.56 14.65 4.67
CA HIS A 234 16.85 13.59 5.38
C HIS A 234 15.43 14.06 5.78
N PRO A 235 14.37 13.21 5.69
CA PRO A 235 13.00 13.60 6.05
C PRO A 235 12.83 14.12 7.48
N LEU A 236 13.61 13.61 8.45
CA LEU A 236 13.61 14.12 9.82
C LEU A 236 14.22 15.52 9.88
N ALA A 237 15.28 15.76 9.14
CA ALA A 237 15.90 17.06 9.02
C ALA A 237 14.93 18.11 8.47
N GLN A 238 14.22 17.77 7.40
CA GLN A 238 13.21 18.64 6.81
C GLN A 238 12.09 18.97 7.81
N ALA A 239 11.67 18.00 8.64
CA ALA A 239 10.69 18.23 9.69
C ALA A 239 11.22 19.21 10.77
N ILE A 240 12.47 19.00 11.22
CA ILE A 240 13.12 19.88 12.20
C ILE A 240 13.25 21.31 11.66
N VAL A 241 13.69 21.46 10.42
CA VAL A 241 13.85 22.78 9.79
C VAL A 241 12.51 23.49 9.64
N LYS A 242 11.48 22.78 9.17
CA LYS A 242 10.15 23.36 8.97
C LYS A 242 9.52 23.79 10.28
N ASP A 243 9.33 22.85 11.19
CA ASP A 243 8.63 23.09 12.46
C ASP A 243 9.48 24.00 13.38
N GLY A 244 10.81 23.85 13.30
CA GLY A 244 11.74 24.69 14.07
C GLY A 244 11.70 26.14 13.66
N ARG A 245 11.69 26.45 12.37
CA ARG A 245 11.54 27.82 11.88
C ARG A 245 10.20 28.45 12.28
N GLU A 246 9.11 27.67 12.22
CA GLU A 246 7.79 28.12 12.68
C GLU A 246 7.80 28.48 14.17
N ARG A 247 8.50 27.71 15.02
CA ARG A 247 8.58 27.95 16.48
C ARG A 247 9.55 29.07 16.86
N LEU A 248 10.65 29.22 16.12
CA LEU A 248 11.65 30.24 16.36
C LEU A 248 11.16 31.67 16.01
N ASN A 249 10.14 31.81 15.17
CA ASN A 249 9.65 33.08 14.63
C ASN A 249 10.81 33.88 14.04
N ASP A 250 11.11 35.03 14.64
CA ASP A 250 12.16 35.99 14.19
C ASP A 250 13.54 35.74 14.84
N ARG A 251 13.72 34.67 15.63
CA ARG A 251 15.02 34.37 16.23
C ARG A 251 16.03 34.00 15.16
N ALA A 252 17.21 34.58 15.23
CA ALA A 252 18.29 34.29 14.29
C ALA A 252 18.75 32.80 14.39
N VAL A 253 18.92 32.20 13.20
CA VAL A 253 19.47 30.85 13.08
C VAL A 253 20.96 31.01 12.70
N PRO A 254 21.90 30.37 13.42
CA PRO A 254 23.31 30.48 13.11
C PRO A 254 23.62 29.82 11.78
N THR A 255 24.79 30.10 11.21
CA THR A 255 25.25 29.47 9.97
C THR A 255 26.03 28.20 10.30
N ALA A 256 25.57 27.07 9.76
CA ALA A 256 26.28 25.80 9.86
C ALA A 256 27.02 25.48 8.56
N GLY A 257 28.12 24.73 8.63
CA GLY A 257 28.91 24.26 7.51
C GLY A 257 29.49 22.87 7.77
N ASP A 258 30.22 22.33 6.81
CA ASP A 258 30.96 21.06 6.93
C ASP A 258 30.11 19.87 7.43
N LEU A 259 28.85 19.77 6.94
CA LEU A 259 27.96 18.66 7.32
C LEU A 259 28.58 17.31 6.93
N LYS A 260 28.62 16.40 7.90
CA LYS A 260 29.01 14.99 7.69
C LYS A 260 27.90 14.10 8.22
N SER A 261 27.36 13.27 7.34
CA SER A 261 26.41 12.23 7.75
C SER A 261 27.17 11.03 8.33
N LEU A 262 26.75 10.59 9.50
CA LEU A 262 27.24 9.40 10.18
C LEU A 262 26.16 8.33 10.08
N THR A 263 26.33 7.39 9.16
CA THR A 263 25.35 6.33 8.86
C THR A 263 24.88 5.64 10.16
N GLY A 264 23.57 5.64 10.44
CA GLY A 264 22.97 5.07 11.62
C GLY A 264 23.24 5.81 12.94
N ARG A 265 23.88 6.98 12.92
CA ARG A 265 24.27 7.74 14.12
C ARG A 265 23.82 9.20 14.12
N GLY A 266 23.46 9.75 12.97
CA GLY A 266 23.05 11.14 12.82
C GLY A 266 23.97 11.96 11.93
N VAL A 267 24.12 13.23 12.26
CA VAL A 267 24.92 14.19 11.47
C VAL A 267 25.86 14.98 12.39
N THR A 268 26.97 15.44 11.85
CA THR A 268 27.84 16.42 12.50
C THR A 268 28.01 17.62 11.56
N ALA A 269 28.11 18.80 12.15
CA ALA A 269 28.39 20.03 11.40
C ALA A 269 29.26 20.98 12.23
N SER A 270 29.85 21.99 11.58
CA SER A 270 30.54 23.09 12.26
C SER A 270 29.60 24.30 12.37
N VAL A 271 29.44 24.84 13.56
CA VAL A 271 28.69 26.08 13.81
C VAL A 271 29.60 27.01 14.61
N ASP A 272 29.88 28.21 14.09
CA ASP A 272 30.77 29.21 14.69
C ASP A 272 32.14 28.64 15.09
N GLY A 273 32.66 27.66 14.34
CA GLY A 273 33.96 27.03 14.55
C GLY A 273 33.95 25.86 15.55
N GLU A 274 32.83 25.58 16.19
CA GLU A 274 32.65 24.40 17.06
C GLU A 274 31.97 23.27 16.33
N THR A 275 32.35 22.01 16.66
CA THR A 275 31.71 20.82 16.10
C THR A 275 30.47 20.45 16.91
N VAL A 276 29.33 20.40 16.24
CA VAL A 276 28.05 20.00 16.80
C VAL A 276 27.64 18.64 16.23
N TRP A 277 27.06 17.78 17.07
CA TRP A 277 26.62 16.43 16.69
C TRP A 277 25.53 15.90 17.63
#